data_5716fe2f4f5c545580227ca3bdb1b435
#
_entry.id   5716fe2f4f5c545580227ca3bdb1b435
#
_cell.length_a   1.000
_cell.length_b   1.000
_cell.length_c   1.000
_cell.angle_alpha   90.00
_cell.angle_beta   90.00
_cell.angle_gamma   90.00
#
_symmetry.space_group_name_H-M   'P 1'
#
loop_
_entity.id
_entity.type
_entity.pdbx_description
1 polymer ?
#
loop_
_entity_poly.entity_id
_entity_poly.type
_entity_poly.pdbx_seq_one_letter_code
_entity_poly.pdbx_strand_id
1 'polypeptide(L)'
;LNKQEVHNTHPNPSIQISNNSTSVEPQNKLEKEAFEMSKHYEKFYYLERSKRLLIEGVMQKAYGENWWSSIDDRVKRNVERNLEYELDTSHTKRSERAIDYTTFGDLRKIINNHWEVFSKEFCRNLNSVNEVLIDLNRLRVSIAHCSPLAEREVLRLKIRLADWEELRVNDDKI
;
A
#
# COMPACT_ATOMS: atom_id res chain seq x y z
N LEU A 1 -51.65 -40.08 -1.60
CA LEU A 1 -50.95 -39.09 -2.45
C LEU A 1 -49.72 -38.58 -1.74
N ASN A 2 -48.58 -39.29 -2.00
CA ASN A 2 -47.24 -38.95 -1.48
C ASN A 2 -46.64 -37.78 -2.32
N LYS A 3 -46.27 -36.71 -1.66
CA LYS A 3 -45.33 -35.70 -2.22
C LYS A 3 -43.97 -36.02 -1.69
N GLN A 4 -43.07 -36.47 -2.58
CA GLN A 4 -41.64 -36.56 -2.33
C GLN A 4 -41.02 -35.16 -2.45
N GLU A 5 -40.40 -34.67 -1.37
CA GLU A 5 -39.52 -33.52 -1.37
C GLU A 5 -38.14 -33.97 -1.88
N VAL A 6 -37.70 -33.39 -2.99
CA VAL A 6 -36.39 -33.57 -3.53
C VAL A 6 -35.44 -32.59 -2.83
N HIS A 7 -34.63 -33.07 -1.90
CA HIS A 7 -33.52 -32.31 -1.33
C HIS A 7 -32.38 -32.23 -2.35
N ASN A 8 -32.23 -31.06 -2.94
CA ASN A 8 -31.09 -30.76 -3.81
C ASN A 8 -29.95 -30.19 -2.95
N THR A 9 -29.06 -31.05 -2.47
CA THR A 9 -27.84 -30.65 -1.78
C THR A 9 -26.74 -30.46 -2.81
N HIS A 10 -26.47 -29.20 -3.19
CA HIS A 10 -25.23 -28.86 -3.90
C HIS A 10 -24.05 -28.94 -2.94
N PRO A 11 -22.98 -29.69 -3.24
CA PRO A 11 -21.78 -29.67 -2.43
C PRO A 11 -21.06 -28.35 -2.59
N ASN A 12 -20.88 -27.65 -1.48
CA ASN A 12 -20.06 -26.45 -1.39
C ASN A 12 -18.58 -26.84 -1.66
N PRO A 13 -17.87 -26.22 -2.61
CA PRO A 13 -16.46 -26.53 -2.80
C PRO A 13 -15.65 -26.03 -1.61
N SER A 14 -15.20 -26.96 -0.80
CA SER A 14 -14.28 -26.68 0.30
C SER A 14 -12.94 -26.25 -0.28
N ILE A 15 -12.60 -24.97 -0.13
CA ILE A 15 -11.25 -24.48 -0.45
C ILE A 15 -10.31 -25.03 0.61
N GLN A 16 -9.59 -26.09 0.27
CA GLN A 16 -8.51 -26.59 1.11
C GLN A 16 -7.29 -25.70 0.93
N ILE A 17 -7.03 -24.82 1.89
CA ILE A 17 -5.77 -24.10 2.00
C ILE A 17 -4.74 -25.07 2.60
N SER A 18 -3.98 -25.74 1.73
CA SER A 18 -2.84 -26.56 2.18
C SER A 18 -1.67 -25.64 2.53
N ASN A 19 -1.40 -25.43 3.81
CA ASN A 19 -0.20 -24.76 4.31
C ASN A 19 1.01 -25.69 4.23
N ASN A 20 1.46 -26.03 3.03
CA ASN A 20 2.76 -26.64 2.81
C ASN A 20 3.69 -25.59 2.18
N SER A 21 4.56 -25.00 3.00
CA SER A 21 5.68 -24.15 2.58
C SER A 21 6.81 -24.99 1.96
N THR A 22 6.52 -25.66 0.87
CA THR A 22 7.51 -26.14 -0.07
C THR A 22 7.54 -25.17 -1.23
N SER A 23 8.72 -24.65 -1.57
CA SER A 23 8.96 -23.81 -2.74
C SER A 23 8.58 -24.57 -4.01
N VAL A 24 7.31 -24.53 -4.40
CA VAL A 24 6.82 -25.13 -5.64
C VAL A 24 7.27 -24.24 -6.77
N GLU A 25 8.11 -24.73 -7.66
CA GLU A 25 8.47 -24.05 -8.90
C GLU A 25 7.21 -23.83 -9.76
N PRO A 26 6.99 -22.62 -10.31
CA PRO A 26 5.81 -22.31 -11.10
C PRO A 26 5.70 -23.23 -12.32
N GLN A 27 4.59 -23.93 -12.48
CA GLN A 27 4.40 -24.96 -13.51
C GLN A 27 3.99 -24.38 -14.88
N ASN A 28 3.47 -23.14 -14.93
CA ASN A 28 3.04 -22.49 -16.17
C ASN A 28 3.47 -21.02 -16.26
N LYS A 29 3.26 -20.40 -17.44
CA LYS A 29 3.67 -19.02 -17.70
C LYS A 29 3.01 -18.01 -16.76
N LEU A 30 1.73 -18.18 -16.43
CA LEU A 30 0.97 -17.28 -15.55
C LEU A 30 1.45 -17.39 -14.10
N GLU A 31 1.76 -18.58 -13.63
CA GLU A 31 2.29 -18.79 -12.28
C GLU A 31 3.67 -18.14 -12.12
N LYS A 32 4.53 -18.26 -13.15
CA LYS A 32 5.84 -17.57 -13.18
C LYS A 32 5.68 -16.06 -13.10
N GLU A 33 4.77 -15.49 -13.91
CA GLU A 33 4.48 -14.08 -13.92
C GLU A 33 3.94 -13.62 -12.56
N ALA A 34 2.97 -14.33 -11.98
CA ALA A 34 2.41 -14.03 -10.66
C ALA A 34 3.48 -14.09 -9.56
N PHE A 35 4.38 -15.09 -9.60
CA PHE A 35 5.49 -15.21 -8.67
C PHE A 35 6.47 -14.03 -8.77
N GLU A 36 6.84 -13.61 -9.99
CA GLU A 36 7.70 -12.41 -10.15
C GLU A 36 7.00 -11.14 -9.67
N MET A 37 5.70 -10.98 -9.97
CA MET A 37 4.93 -9.82 -9.53
C MET A 37 4.74 -9.77 -8.02
N SER A 38 4.63 -10.92 -7.33
CA SER A 38 4.52 -10.98 -5.88
C SER A 38 5.72 -10.35 -5.16
N LYS A 39 6.93 -10.49 -5.71
CA LYS A 39 8.16 -9.87 -5.19
C LYS A 39 8.10 -8.33 -5.26
N HIS A 40 7.44 -7.80 -6.28
CA HIS A 40 7.24 -6.36 -6.41
C HIS A 40 6.14 -5.86 -5.47
N TYR A 41 5.07 -6.63 -5.30
CA TYR A 41 4.01 -6.35 -4.34
C TYR A 41 4.57 -6.27 -2.90
N GLU A 42 5.39 -7.24 -2.49
CA GLU A 42 6.04 -7.25 -1.18
C GLU A 42 6.78 -5.94 -0.89
N LYS A 43 7.58 -5.48 -1.85
CA LYS A 43 8.33 -4.21 -1.74
C LYS A 43 7.42 -3.01 -1.59
N PHE A 44 6.34 -2.95 -2.37
CA PHE A 44 5.36 -1.87 -2.26
C PHE A 44 4.54 -1.92 -0.97
N TYR A 45 4.19 -3.12 -0.52
CA TYR A 45 3.52 -3.30 0.75
C TYR A 45 4.37 -2.72 1.90
N TYR A 46 5.64 -3.11 1.95
CA TYR A 46 6.58 -2.58 2.95
C TYR A 46 6.73 -1.05 2.83
N LEU A 47 6.98 -0.55 1.63
CA LEU A 47 7.14 0.89 1.37
C LEU A 47 5.92 1.69 1.80
N GLU A 48 4.72 1.25 1.45
CA GLU A 48 3.49 1.98 1.76
C GLU A 48 3.16 1.93 3.26
N ARG A 49 3.38 0.78 3.89
CA ARG A 49 3.21 0.63 5.35
C ARG A 49 4.22 1.45 6.14
N SER A 50 5.51 1.36 5.81
CA SER A 50 6.55 2.14 6.49
C SER A 50 6.35 3.65 6.31
N LYS A 51 5.87 4.08 5.15
CA LYS A 51 5.55 5.48 4.90
C LYS A 51 4.36 5.97 5.76
N ARG A 52 3.30 5.15 5.97
CA ARG A 52 2.23 5.50 6.91
C ARG A 52 2.74 5.65 8.33
N LEU A 53 3.59 4.74 8.78
CA LEU A 53 4.20 4.81 10.12
C LEU A 53 5.08 6.07 10.29
N LEU A 54 5.89 6.39 9.28
CA LEU A 54 6.68 7.62 9.28
C LEU A 54 5.78 8.85 9.42
N ILE A 55 4.76 8.96 8.57
CA ILE A 55 3.85 10.12 8.57
C ILE A 55 3.17 10.24 9.93
N GLU A 56 2.61 9.17 10.45
CA GLU A 56 1.95 9.15 11.75
C GLU A 56 2.89 9.62 12.87
N GLY A 57 4.11 9.06 12.94
CA GLY A 57 5.09 9.44 13.95
C GLY A 57 5.52 10.91 13.87
N VAL A 58 5.80 11.42 12.67
CA VAL A 58 6.18 12.83 12.47
C VAL A 58 5.04 13.77 12.82
N MET A 59 3.82 13.46 12.36
CA MET A 59 2.66 14.29 12.61
C MET A 59 2.23 14.28 14.09
N GLN A 60 2.28 13.12 14.75
CA GLN A 60 2.01 13.02 16.19
C GLN A 60 3.05 13.82 17.00
N LYS A 61 4.32 13.74 16.65
CA LYS A 61 5.39 14.53 17.30
C LYS A 61 5.18 16.04 17.14
N ALA A 62 4.68 16.49 15.99
CA ALA A 62 4.50 17.89 15.68
C ALA A 62 3.18 18.47 16.19
N TYR A 63 2.08 17.71 16.12
CA TYR A 63 0.71 18.21 16.39
C TYR A 63 -0.04 17.44 17.49
N GLY A 64 0.60 16.45 18.12
CA GLY A 64 0.00 15.64 19.19
C GLY A 64 -1.01 14.60 18.68
N GLU A 65 -1.77 14.01 19.61
CA GLU A 65 -2.73 12.92 19.31
C GLU A 65 -3.81 13.31 18.29
N ASN A 66 -4.20 14.57 18.25
CA ASN A 66 -5.22 15.08 17.33
C ASN A 66 -4.64 15.54 15.98
N TRP A 67 -3.45 15.10 15.61
CA TRP A 67 -2.76 15.50 14.38
C TRP A 67 -3.59 15.36 13.11
N TRP A 68 -4.53 14.39 13.08
CA TRP A 68 -5.40 14.18 11.93
C TRP A 68 -6.27 15.39 11.61
N SER A 69 -6.59 16.23 12.60
CA SER A 69 -7.35 17.47 12.41
C SER A 69 -6.63 18.47 11.51
N SER A 70 -5.28 18.47 11.48
CA SER A 70 -4.45 19.34 10.65
C SER A 70 -4.36 18.92 9.18
N ILE A 71 -4.84 17.72 8.84
CA ILE A 71 -4.80 17.19 7.48
C ILE A 71 -5.76 17.95 6.56
N ASP A 72 -5.32 18.17 5.32
CA ASP A 72 -6.11 18.82 4.27
C ASP A 72 -7.46 18.12 4.02
N ASP A 73 -8.52 18.92 3.87
CA ASP A 73 -9.90 18.41 3.73
C ASP A 73 -10.08 17.53 2.49
N ARG A 74 -9.27 17.70 1.45
CA ARG A 74 -9.33 16.84 0.26
C ARG A 74 -8.85 15.43 0.57
N VAL A 75 -7.81 15.30 1.39
CA VAL A 75 -7.32 14.02 1.88
C VAL A 75 -8.37 13.39 2.81
N LYS A 76 -8.93 14.15 3.74
CA LYS A 76 -9.99 13.66 4.64
C LYS A 76 -11.19 13.11 3.87
N ARG A 77 -11.71 13.86 2.89
CA ARG A 77 -12.83 13.40 2.04
C ARG A 77 -12.49 12.13 1.24
N ASN A 78 -11.26 11.97 0.78
CA ASN A 78 -10.84 10.71 0.12
C ASN A 78 -10.87 9.54 1.08
N VAL A 79 -10.40 9.74 2.31
CA VAL A 79 -10.40 8.72 3.37
C VAL A 79 -11.80 8.34 3.77
N GLU A 80 -12.68 9.32 4.01
CA GLU A 80 -14.10 9.11 4.31
C GLU A 80 -14.78 8.26 3.24
N ARG A 81 -14.64 8.64 1.97
CA ARG A 81 -15.20 7.88 0.85
C ARG A 81 -14.68 6.44 0.78
N ASN A 82 -13.38 6.21 1.04
CA ASN A 82 -12.80 4.86 1.03
C ASN A 82 -13.32 4.02 2.19
N LEU A 83 -13.53 4.64 3.35
CA LEU A 83 -14.12 4.00 4.52
C LEU A 83 -15.60 3.67 4.28
N GLU A 84 -16.39 4.63 3.79
CA GLU A 84 -17.81 4.44 3.44
C GLU A 84 -17.98 3.29 2.45
N TYR A 85 -17.19 3.28 1.37
CA TYR A 85 -17.22 2.19 0.38
C TYR A 85 -16.96 0.81 1.02
N GLU A 86 -16.02 0.72 1.98
CA GLU A 86 -15.73 -0.54 2.67
C GLU A 86 -16.89 -0.97 3.58
N LEU A 87 -17.51 -0.02 4.29
CA LEU A 87 -18.65 -0.30 5.15
C LEU A 87 -19.92 -0.70 4.37
N ASP A 88 -20.17 -0.03 3.23
CA ASP A 88 -21.33 -0.29 2.38
C ASP A 88 -21.28 -1.66 1.68
N THR A 89 -20.07 -2.22 1.51
CA THR A 89 -19.86 -3.51 0.83
C THR A 89 -19.86 -4.72 1.77
N SER A 90 -20.25 -4.56 3.03
CA SER A 90 -20.27 -5.63 4.05
C SER A 90 -18.91 -6.27 4.32
N HIS A 91 -17.82 -5.57 3.98
CA HIS A 91 -16.47 -6.03 4.30
C HIS A 91 -16.13 -5.71 5.76
N THR A 92 -15.25 -6.51 6.34
CA THR A 92 -14.68 -6.17 7.64
C THR A 92 -13.82 -4.92 7.53
N LYS A 93 -14.04 -3.95 8.41
CA LYS A 93 -13.25 -2.73 8.50
C LYS A 93 -11.76 -3.07 8.65
N ARG A 94 -10.92 -2.57 7.72
CA ARG A 94 -9.48 -2.91 7.69
C ARG A 94 -8.67 -2.31 8.84
N SER A 95 -9.11 -1.18 9.40
CA SER A 95 -8.39 -0.45 10.45
C SER A 95 -9.28 0.56 11.16
N GLU A 96 -8.90 0.91 12.39
CA GLU A 96 -9.48 2.04 13.12
C GLU A 96 -8.77 3.37 12.83
N ARG A 97 -7.62 3.34 12.15
CA ARG A 97 -6.81 4.51 11.87
C ARG A 97 -7.15 5.10 10.50
N ALA A 98 -7.49 6.39 10.46
CA ALA A 98 -7.81 7.10 9.22
C ALA A 98 -6.69 7.04 8.15
N ILE A 99 -5.42 7.05 8.59
CA ILE A 99 -4.28 6.98 7.69
C ILE A 99 -4.22 5.67 6.87
N ASP A 100 -4.79 4.59 7.36
CA ASP A 100 -4.82 3.31 6.63
C ASP A 100 -5.79 3.32 5.43
N TYR A 101 -6.67 4.32 5.35
CA TYR A 101 -7.58 4.56 4.22
C TYR A 101 -7.03 5.55 3.19
N THR A 102 -5.82 6.11 3.41
CA THR A 102 -5.16 6.98 2.44
C THR A 102 -4.65 6.21 1.24
N THR A 103 -4.67 6.85 0.07
CA THR A 103 -3.95 6.37 -1.12
C THR A 103 -2.47 6.74 -1.04
N PHE A 104 -1.64 6.12 -1.87
CA PHE A 104 -0.23 6.49 -2.00
C PHE A 104 -0.04 7.98 -2.37
N GLY A 105 -0.94 8.50 -3.21
CA GLY A 105 -0.95 9.92 -3.58
C GLY A 105 -1.32 10.85 -2.42
N ASP A 106 -2.21 10.42 -1.53
CA ASP A 106 -2.57 11.20 -0.34
C ASP A 106 -1.42 11.27 0.66
N LEU A 107 -0.67 10.16 0.85
CA LEU A 107 0.54 10.16 1.68
C LEU A 107 1.58 11.19 1.18
N ARG A 108 1.77 11.31 -0.14
CA ARG A 108 2.64 12.34 -0.72
C ARG A 108 2.10 13.75 -0.46
N LYS A 109 0.78 13.97 -0.56
CA LYS A 109 0.18 15.28 -0.27
C LYS A 109 0.38 15.69 1.19
N ILE A 110 0.25 14.76 2.13
CA ILE A 110 0.49 15.02 3.55
C ILE A 110 1.91 15.51 3.75
N ILE A 111 2.91 14.80 3.20
CA ILE A 111 4.32 15.22 3.29
C ILE A 111 4.51 16.62 2.69
N ASN A 112 3.92 16.91 1.53
CA ASN A 112 4.05 18.20 0.87
C ASN A 112 3.45 19.35 1.67
N ASN A 113 2.23 19.16 2.19
CA ASN A 113 1.47 20.20 2.87
C ASN A 113 2.06 20.53 4.26
N HIS A 114 2.86 19.59 4.82
CA HIS A 114 3.52 19.74 6.11
C HIS A 114 5.05 19.69 5.99
N TRP A 115 5.59 20.16 4.87
CA TRP A 115 7.03 20.07 4.60
C TRP A 115 7.89 20.68 5.69
N GLU A 116 7.42 21.69 6.40
CA GLU A 116 8.12 22.34 7.50
C GLU A 116 8.49 21.36 8.64
N VAL A 117 7.65 20.33 8.86
CA VAL A 117 7.96 19.29 9.86
C VAL A 117 8.66 18.08 9.24
N PHE A 118 8.33 17.73 7.99
CA PHE A 118 8.94 16.60 7.30
C PHE A 118 10.37 16.89 6.79
N SER A 119 10.76 18.14 6.59
CA SER A 119 12.09 18.50 6.07
C SER A 119 13.25 17.94 6.89
N LYS A 120 13.02 17.67 8.17
CA LYS A 120 14.02 17.10 9.10
C LYS A 120 14.23 15.60 8.91
N GLU A 121 13.27 14.93 8.31
CA GLU A 121 13.29 13.48 8.05
C GLU A 121 14.00 13.13 6.73
N PHE A 122 14.34 14.16 5.94
CA PHE A 122 14.93 13.99 4.61
C PHE A 122 16.24 14.78 4.46
N CYS A 123 17.21 14.16 3.80
CA CYS A 123 18.51 14.81 3.51
C CYS A 123 18.48 15.68 2.23
N ARG A 124 17.34 15.76 1.53
CA ARG A 124 17.13 16.52 0.29
C ARG A 124 15.90 17.40 0.38
N ASN A 125 15.73 18.28 -0.61
CA ASN A 125 14.59 19.19 -0.69
C ASN A 125 13.30 18.48 -1.12
N LEU A 126 12.17 19.17 -0.99
CA LEU A 126 10.84 18.69 -1.33
C LEU A 126 10.73 18.19 -2.79
N ASN A 127 11.40 18.86 -3.75
CA ASN A 127 11.32 18.46 -5.16
C ASN A 127 11.93 17.08 -5.38
N SER A 128 13.08 16.80 -4.80
CA SER A 128 13.74 15.49 -4.88
C SER A 128 12.86 14.38 -4.27
N VAL A 129 12.25 14.63 -3.11
CA VAL A 129 11.32 13.70 -2.47
C VAL A 129 10.09 13.47 -3.36
N ASN A 130 9.54 14.52 -3.95
CA ASN A 130 8.39 14.43 -4.84
C ASN A 130 8.66 13.63 -6.11
N GLU A 131 9.81 13.81 -6.75
CA GLU A 131 10.19 13.04 -7.95
C GLU A 131 10.17 11.54 -7.66
N VAL A 132 10.81 11.12 -6.57
CA VAL A 132 10.85 9.71 -6.18
C VAL A 132 9.45 9.17 -5.88
N LEU A 133 8.64 9.90 -5.11
CA LEU A 133 7.29 9.48 -4.76
C LEU A 133 6.33 9.44 -5.96
N ILE A 134 6.47 10.35 -6.92
CA ILE A 134 5.65 10.36 -8.15
C ILE A 134 5.98 9.14 -9.00
N ASP A 135 7.26 8.85 -9.21
CA ASP A 135 7.68 7.69 -10.01
C ASP A 135 7.28 6.36 -9.34
N LEU A 136 7.47 6.25 -8.03
CA LEU A 136 7.01 5.08 -7.28
C LEU A 136 5.49 4.89 -7.39
N ASN A 137 4.70 5.98 -7.33
CA ASN A 137 3.25 5.86 -7.49
C ASN A 137 2.85 5.40 -8.89
N ARG A 138 3.56 5.80 -9.95
CA ARG A 138 3.34 5.33 -11.32
C ARG A 138 3.61 3.84 -11.46
N LEU A 139 4.72 3.36 -10.90
CA LEU A 139 5.07 1.94 -10.91
C LEU A 139 4.08 1.08 -10.11
N ARG A 140 3.59 1.62 -8.97
CA ARG A 140 2.56 0.99 -8.16
C ARG A 140 1.28 0.69 -8.93
N VAL A 141 0.88 1.57 -9.84
CA VAL A 141 -0.37 1.39 -10.60
C VAL A 141 -0.39 0.05 -11.33
N SER A 142 0.66 -0.29 -12.07
CA SER A 142 0.75 -1.58 -12.77
C SER A 142 0.67 -2.76 -11.82
N ILE A 143 1.36 -2.70 -10.67
CA ILE A 143 1.37 -3.78 -9.67
C ILE A 143 -0.01 -3.94 -9.04
N ALA A 144 -0.66 -2.82 -8.66
CA ALA A 144 -1.99 -2.84 -8.05
C ALA A 144 -3.10 -3.32 -9.01
N HIS A 145 -2.89 -3.16 -10.31
CA HIS A 145 -3.82 -3.63 -11.35
C HIS A 145 -3.43 -4.99 -11.95
N CYS A 146 -2.55 -5.74 -11.26
CA CYS A 146 -2.11 -7.07 -11.67
C CYS A 146 -1.56 -7.10 -13.12
N SER A 147 -0.84 -6.04 -13.53
CA SER A 147 -0.19 -5.95 -14.83
C SER A 147 1.32 -6.19 -14.69
N PRO A 148 1.93 -7.04 -15.53
CA PRO A 148 3.36 -7.31 -15.44
C PRO A 148 4.18 -6.05 -15.70
N LEU A 149 5.28 -5.90 -14.96
CA LEU A 149 6.26 -4.84 -15.20
C LEU A 149 7.21 -5.27 -16.32
N ALA A 150 7.44 -4.40 -17.30
CA ALA A 150 8.53 -4.58 -18.24
C ALA A 150 9.89 -4.53 -17.50
N GLU A 151 10.92 -5.18 -18.04
CA GLU A 151 12.27 -5.25 -17.44
C GLU A 151 12.82 -3.86 -17.09
N ARG A 152 12.61 -2.88 -17.97
CA ARG A 152 13.02 -1.49 -17.73
C ARG A 152 12.31 -0.87 -16.52
N GLU A 153 11.04 -1.19 -16.31
CA GLU A 153 10.28 -0.70 -15.17
C GLU A 153 10.67 -1.41 -13.87
N VAL A 154 11.06 -2.69 -13.94
CA VAL A 154 11.65 -3.42 -12.80
C VAL A 154 12.97 -2.76 -12.36
N LEU A 155 13.83 -2.37 -13.33
CA LEU A 155 15.08 -1.65 -13.02
C LEU A 155 14.78 -0.28 -12.40
N ARG A 156 13.83 0.48 -12.97
CA ARG A 156 13.41 1.78 -12.43
C ARG A 156 12.88 1.64 -11.01
N LEU A 157 12.07 0.61 -10.73
CA LEU A 157 11.58 0.33 -9.39
C LEU A 157 12.73 0.11 -8.39
N LYS A 158 13.73 -0.68 -8.74
CA LYS A 158 14.90 -0.91 -7.88
C LYS A 158 15.62 0.39 -7.56
N ILE A 159 15.87 1.22 -8.58
CA ILE A 159 16.54 2.51 -8.41
C ILE A 159 15.71 3.43 -7.50
N ARG A 160 14.40 3.59 -7.77
CA ARG A 160 13.55 4.49 -6.99
C ARG A 160 13.32 4.05 -5.54
N LEU A 161 13.36 2.74 -5.27
CA LEU A 161 13.36 2.24 -3.89
C LEU A 161 14.67 2.58 -3.17
N ALA A 162 15.83 2.42 -3.84
CA ALA A 162 17.11 2.83 -3.29
C ALA A 162 17.17 4.36 -3.04
N ASP A 163 16.72 5.16 -4.01
CA ASP A 163 16.61 6.62 -3.87
C ASP A 163 15.76 7.00 -2.64
N TRP A 164 14.63 6.30 -2.42
CA TRP A 164 13.77 6.54 -1.26
C TRP A 164 14.50 6.31 0.08
N GLU A 165 15.25 5.22 0.18
CA GLU A 165 16.03 4.92 1.40
C GLU A 165 17.19 5.94 1.59
N GLU A 166 17.84 6.37 0.50
CA GLU A 166 18.91 7.38 0.57
C GLU A 166 18.39 8.78 0.93
N LEU A 167 17.14 9.09 0.59
CA LEU A 167 16.52 10.36 0.96
C LEU A 167 16.26 10.49 2.45
N ARG A 168 16.13 9.37 3.18
CA ARG A 168 15.82 9.35 4.60
C ARG A 168 17.06 9.70 5.44
N VAL A 169 16.85 10.52 6.46
CA VAL A 169 17.86 10.70 7.51
C VAL A 169 17.87 9.43 8.33
N ASN A 170 18.98 8.69 8.28
CA ASN A 170 19.22 7.55 9.15
C ASN A 170 19.97 8.04 10.38
N ASP A 171 19.38 7.96 11.55
CA ASP A 171 20.01 8.29 12.83
C ASP A 171 21.24 7.39 13.13
N ASP A 172 21.40 6.28 12.39
CA ASP A 172 22.52 5.33 12.56
C ASP A 172 23.81 5.72 11.80
N LYS A 173 23.88 6.93 11.21
CA LYS A 173 25.07 7.39 10.45
C LYS A 173 25.86 8.51 11.16
N ILE A 174 25.84 8.52 12.50
CA ILE A 174 26.74 9.38 13.31
C ILE A 174 27.69 8.50 14.10
#